data_ec59e570e0322540ff3a3b4c13970f30
#
_entry.id   ec59e570e0322540ff3a3b4c13970f30
#
_cell.length_a   1.000
_cell.length_b   1.000
_cell.length_c   1.000
_cell.angle_alpha   90.00
_cell.angle_beta   90.00
_cell.angle_gamma   90.00
#
_symmetry.space_group_name_H-M   'P 1'
#
loop_
_entity.id
_entity.type
_entity.pdbx_description
1 polymer ?
#
loop_
_entity_poly.entity_id
_entity_poly.type
_entity_poly.pdbx_seq_one_letter_code
_entity_poly.pdbx_strand_id
1 'polypeptide(L)'
;MSDLKLFRLDHGVATEMTGGSVALEKALQTVIEANMDTLFGVRFLATEYSTGAKHGGRIDSLGIDENGSPVIFEYKRSMNENVINQGLFYLDWLMDHRGDFAMLVQHKLGAAAVEDLDWTAPRLVCVASDFTRYDEHAISQM
;
A
#
# COMPACT_ATOMS: atom_id res chain seq x y z
N MET A 1 -5.42 3.34 22.05
CA MET A 1 -5.68 3.33 20.60
C MET A 1 -5.88 4.75 20.11
N SER A 2 -5.11 5.17 19.14
CA SER A 2 -5.28 6.49 18.55
C SER A 2 -6.47 6.52 17.62
N ASP A 3 -7.28 7.56 17.70
CA ASP A 3 -8.38 7.76 16.76
C ASP A 3 -7.81 8.13 15.39
N LEU A 4 -8.20 7.39 14.38
CA LEU A 4 -7.87 7.73 13.01
C LEU A 4 -8.80 8.87 12.56
N LYS A 5 -8.20 9.97 12.13
CA LYS A 5 -8.95 11.07 11.52
C LYS A 5 -8.51 11.23 10.08
N LEU A 6 -9.47 11.42 9.20
CA LEU A 6 -9.22 11.62 7.79
C LEU A 6 -9.56 13.06 7.43
N PHE A 7 -8.61 13.72 6.79
CA PHE A 7 -8.78 15.11 6.36
C PHE A 7 -8.63 15.22 4.86
N ARG A 8 -9.52 15.96 4.25
CA ARG A 8 -9.36 16.39 2.86
C ARG A 8 -8.58 17.68 2.85
N LEU A 9 -7.50 17.73 2.08
CA LEU A 9 -6.72 18.94 1.87
C LEU A 9 -7.04 19.49 0.50
N ASP A 10 -7.57 20.70 0.47
CA ASP A 10 -7.97 21.36 -0.77
C ASP A 10 -7.67 22.84 -0.65
N HIS A 11 -6.86 23.37 -1.55
CA HIS A 11 -6.44 24.78 -1.57
C HIS A 11 -5.94 25.29 -0.21
N GLY A 12 -5.17 24.48 0.49
CA GLY A 12 -4.64 24.83 1.80
C GLY A 12 -5.63 24.74 2.96
N VAL A 13 -6.83 24.21 2.72
CA VAL A 13 -7.86 24.03 3.74
C VAL A 13 -8.01 22.54 4.06
N ALA A 14 -7.95 22.20 5.33
CA ALA A 14 -8.19 20.84 5.82
C ALA A 14 -9.65 20.69 6.24
N THR A 15 -10.32 19.68 5.71
CA THR A 15 -11.71 19.36 6.08
C THR A 15 -11.76 17.93 6.56
N GLU A 16 -12.30 17.72 7.77
CA GLU A 16 -12.46 16.38 8.31
C GLU A 16 -13.51 15.62 7.51
N MET A 17 -13.16 14.41 7.07
CA MET A 17 -14.05 13.56 6.30
C MET A 17 -14.81 12.63 7.22
N THR A 18 -16.14 12.69 7.15
CA THR A 18 -17.06 11.76 7.80
C THR A 18 -17.93 11.14 6.74
N GLY A 19 -18.17 9.84 6.80
CA GLY A 19 -19.08 9.24 5.83
C GLY A 19 -18.91 7.75 5.60
N GLY A 20 -19.63 7.22 4.62
CA GLY A 20 -19.77 5.81 4.35
C GLY A 20 -18.52 5.14 3.79
N SER A 21 -18.35 3.87 4.10
CA SER A 21 -17.09 3.13 3.99
C SER A 21 -16.55 2.93 2.57
N VAL A 22 -17.37 2.53 1.61
CA VAL A 22 -16.86 2.08 0.30
C VAL A 22 -16.35 3.24 -0.55
N ALA A 23 -17.16 4.31 -0.66
CA ALA A 23 -16.77 5.50 -1.42
C ALA A 23 -15.58 6.20 -0.77
N LEU A 24 -15.52 6.21 0.56
CA LEU A 24 -14.43 6.80 1.32
C LEU A 24 -13.12 6.05 1.11
N GLU A 25 -13.15 4.72 1.10
CA GLU A 25 -11.95 3.90 0.91
C GLU A 25 -11.34 4.09 -0.47
N LYS A 26 -12.16 4.18 -1.52
CA LYS A 26 -11.67 4.44 -2.87
C LYS A 26 -11.11 5.86 -2.99
N ALA A 27 -11.77 6.84 -2.39
CA ALA A 27 -11.26 8.21 -2.33
C ALA A 27 -9.94 8.26 -1.57
N LEU A 28 -9.83 7.50 -0.49
CA LEU A 28 -8.62 7.40 0.31
C LEU A 28 -7.47 6.78 -0.49
N GLN A 29 -7.73 5.70 -1.23
CA GLN A 29 -6.73 5.10 -2.11
C GLN A 29 -6.21 6.11 -3.13
N THR A 30 -7.10 6.85 -3.77
CA THR A 30 -6.74 7.87 -4.76
C THR A 30 -5.87 8.97 -4.13
N VAL A 31 -6.23 9.44 -2.96
CA VAL A 31 -5.47 10.47 -2.24
C VAL A 31 -4.10 9.96 -1.83
N ILE A 32 -4.03 8.74 -1.31
CA ILE A 32 -2.75 8.14 -0.91
C ILE A 32 -1.83 7.95 -2.11
N GLU A 33 -2.35 7.43 -3.22
CA GLU A 33 -1.54 7.25 -4.42
C GLU A 33 -1.03 8.57 -4.99
N ALA A 34 -1.81 9.62 -4.92
CA ALA A 34 -1.41 10.94 -5.39
C ALA A 34 -0.40 11.65 -4.46
N ASN A 35 -0.33 11.25 -3.19
CA ASN A 35 0.51 11.89 -2.17
C ASN A 35 1.40 10.91 -1.43
N MET A 36 1.73 9.80 -2.07
CA MET A 36 2.46 8.69 -1.45
C MET A 36 3.84 9.10 -0.95
N ASP A 37 4.52 9.95 -1.72
CA ASP A 37 5.84 10.47 -1.34
C ASP A 37 5.74 11.36 -0.09
N THR A 38 4.83 12.32 -0.10
CA THR A 38 4.65 13.25 1.03
C THR A 38 4.21 12.54 2.30
N LEU A 39 3.29 11.58 2.18
CA LEU A 39 2.70 10.91 3.33
C LEU A 39 3.59 9.79 3.89
N PHE A 40 4.29 9.07 3.03
CA PHE A 40 4.99 7.84 3.42
C PHE A 40 6.45 7.78 2.98
N GLY A 41 6.94 8.75 2.22
CA GLY A 41 8.28 8.69 1.64
C GLY A 41 8.40 7.57 0.59
N VAL A 42 7.33 7.28 -0.12
CA VAL A 42 7.23 6.19 -1.09
C VAL A 42 6.90 6.76 -2.46
N ARG A 43 7.65 6.35 -3.47
CA ARG A 43 7.35 6.70 -4.86
C ARG A 43 6.33 5.71 -5.42
N PHE A 44 5.25 6.23 -5.97
CA PHE A 44 4.17 5.42 -6.54
C PHE A 44 4.63 4.70 -7.80
N LEU A 45 4.28 3.41 -7.92
CA LEU A 45 4.60 2.60 -9.11
C LEU A 45 3.36 2.13 -9.86
N ALA A 46 2.39 1.57 -9.16
CA ALA A 46 1.22 0.98 -9.83
C ALA A 46 0.01 0.92 -8.91
N THR A 47 -1.17 1.05 -9.51
CA THR A 47 -2.46 0.82 -8.85
C THR A 47 -3.02 -0.52 -9.33
N GLU A 48 -3.62 -1.28 -8.42
CA GLU A 48 -4.26 -2.56 -8.72
C GLU A 48 -3.39 -3.48 -9.59
N TYR A 49 -2.16 -3.69 -9.12
CA TYR A 49 -1.16 -4.45 -9.84
C TYR A 49 -1.48 -5.94 -9.80
N SER A 50 -1.69 -6.54 -10.98
CA SER A 50 -2.06 -7.95 -11.10
C SER A 50 -0.90 -8.87 -10.69
N THR A 51 -1.23 -9.90 -9.92
CA THR A 51 -0.28 -10.97 -9.56
C THR A 51 -0.30 -12.13 -10.54
N GLY A 52 -0.95 -11.95 -11.70
CA GLY A 52 -1.00 -12.93 -12.77
C GLY A 52 -2.18 -13.90 -12.67
N ALA A 53 -2.40 -14.65 -13.74
CA ALA A 53 -3.56 -15.53 -13.89
C ALA A 53 -3.55 -16.69 -12.88
N LYS A 54 -2.37 -17.22 -12.54
CA LYS A 54 -2.26 -18.34 -11.59
C LYS A 54 -2.54 -17.92 -10.16
N HIS A 55 -1.98 -16.80 -9.74
CA HIS A 55 -2.19 -16.27 -8.38
C HIS A 55 -3.57 -15.64 -8.24
N GLY A 56 -4.04 -14.94 -9.28
CA GLY A 56 -5.39 -14.43 -9.38
C GLY A 56 -5.71 -13.26 -8.48
N GLY A 57 -4.69 -12.53 -7.99
CA GLY A 57 -4.88 -11.40 -7.11
C GLY A 57 -4.46 -10.08 -7.71
N ARG A 58 -4.66 -9.01 -6.94
CA ARG A 58 -4.19 -7.67 -7.28
C ARG A 58 -3.72 -6.95 -6.02
N ILE A 59 -2.52 -6.38 -6.11
CA ILE A 59 -1.99 -5.50 -5.07
C ILE A 59 -2.66 -4.14 -5.25
N ASP A 60 -3.29 -3.62 -4.20
CA ASP A 60 -4.06 -2.38 -4.31
C ASP A 60 -3.20 -1.20 -4.74
N SER A 61 -2.12 -0.93 -4.03
CA SER A 61 -1.14 0.09 -4.42
C SER A 61 0.27 -0.43 -4.20
N LEU A 62 1.17 -0.14 -5.12
CA LEU A 62 2.55 -0.61 -5.07
C LEU A 62 3.48 0.58 -5.27
N GLY A 63 4.51 0.65 -4.45
CA GLY A 63 5.51 1.70 -4.51
C GLY A 63 6.89 1.24 -4.09
N ILE A 64 7.82 2.18 -4.04
CA ILE A 64 9.21 1.95 -3.63
C ILE A 64 9.63 3.09 -2.70
N ASP A 65 10.24 2.77 -1.56
CA ASP A 65 10.65 3.77 -0.60
C ASP A 65 12.03 4.38 -0.93
N GLU A 66 12.49 5.30 -0.09
CA GLU A 66 13.76 6.00 -0.28
C GLU A 66 14.97 5.08 -0.18
N ASN A 67 14.81 3.92 0.43
CA ASN A 67 15.88 2.92 0.55
C ASN A 67 15.91 1.92 -0.61
N GLY A 68 14.98 2.04 -1.55
CA GLY A 68 14.85 1.09 -2.64
C GLY A 68 14.06 -0.16 -2.27
N SER A 69 13.34 -0.16 -1.16
CA SER A 69 12.53 -1.29 -0.71
C SER A 69 11.14 -1.23 -1.30
N PRO A 70 10.57 -2.36 -1.74
CA PRO A 70 9.19 -2.39 -2.21
C PRO A 70 8.21 -2.15 -1.06
N VAL A 71 7.13 -1.44 -1.36
CA VAL A 71 6.07 -1.12 -0.40
C VAL A 71 4.73 -1.49 -1.00
N ILE A 72 4.02 -2.38 -0.34
CA ILE A 72 2.67 -2.79 -0.71
C ILE A 72 1.67 -2.06 0.19
N PHE A 73 0.64 -1.47 -0.41
CA PHE A 73 -0.47 -0.87 0.31
C PHE A 73 -1.72 -1.71 0.06
N GLU A 74 -2.39 -2.11 1.13
CA GLU A 74 -3.67 -2.81 1.06
C GLU A 74 -4.70 -2.04 1.87
N TYR A 75 -5.90 -1.87 1.29
CA TYR A 75 -6.98 -1.10 1.89
C TYR A 75 -8.08 -2.05 2.33
N LYS A 76 -8.46 -1.95 3.59
CA LYS A 76 -9.54 -2.75 4.16
C LYS A 76 -10.88 -2.12 3.79
N ARG A 77 -11.67 -2.82 2.98
CA ARG A 77 -12.94 -2.32 2.45
C ARG A 77 -14.14 -2.67 3.32
N SER A 78 -14.01 -3.69 4.15
CA SER A 78 -15.08 -4.09 5.08
C SER A 78 -14.47 -4.66 6.35
N MET A 79 -15.25 -4.72 7.41
CA MET A 79 -14.80 -5.25 8.69
C MET A 79 -14.50 -6.75 8.64
N ASN A 80 -15.00 -7.45 7.62
CA ASN A 80 -14.78 -8.88 7.47
C ASN A 80 -13.53 -9.21 6.63
N GLU A 81 -12.90 -8.22 6.01
CA GLU A 81 -11.69 -8.44 5.24
C GLU A 81 -10.48 -8.60 6.14
N ASN A 82 -9.66 -9.59 5.83
CA ASN A 82 -8.41 -9.84 6.53
C ASN A 82 -7.27 -9.17 5.75
N VAL A 83 -7.14 -7.85 5.90
CA VAL A 83 -6.22 -7.04 5.13
C VAL A 83 -4.76 -7.43 5.39
N ILE A 84 -4.43 -7.81 6.62
CA ILE A 84 -3.05 -8.15 7.00
C ILE A 84 -2.60 -9.44 6.31
N ASN A 85 -3.40 -10.50 6.41
CA ASN A 85 -3.06 -11.77 5.77
C ASN A 85 -3.04 -11.64 4.25
N GLN A 86 -3.95 -10.88 3.69
CA GLN A 86 -3.97 -10.60 2.25
C GLN A 86 -2.71 -9.88 1.81
N GLY A 87 -2.31 -8.86 2.56
CA GLY A 87 -1.10 -8.11 2.29
C GLY A 87 0.16 -8.97 2.38
N LEU A 88 0.24 -9.82 3.40
CA LEU A 88 1.37 -10.74 3.57
C LEU A 88 1.43 -11.76 2.43
N PHE A 89 0.28 -12.22 1.95
CA PHE A 89 0.21 -13.14 0.82
C PHE A 89 0.75 -12.49 -0.46
N TYR A 90 0.40 -11.23 -0.70
CA TYR A 90 0.93 -10.47 -1.84
C TYR A 90 2.41 -10.16 -1.69
N LEU A 91 2.87 -9.89 -0.47
CA LEU A 91 4.28 -9.65 -0.21
C LEU A 91 5.11 -10.90 -0.51
N ASP A 92 4.61 -12.06 -0.11
CA ASP A 92 5.26 -13.34 -0.40
C ASP A 92 5.34 -13.59 -1.91
N TRP A 93 4.25 -13.31 -2.63
CA TRP A 93 4.25 -13.39 -4.08
C TRP A 93 5.30 -12.47 -4.70
N LEU A 94 5.38 -11.24 -4.20
CA LEU A 94 6.32 -10.25 -4.73
C LEU A 94 7.78 -10.68 -4.52
N MET A 95 8.07 -11.29 -3.37
CA MET A 95 9.41 -11.79 -3.07
C MET A 95 9.82 -12.91 -4.01
N ASP A 96 8.86 -13.68 -4.53
CA ASP A 96 9.11 -14.71 -5.53
C ASP A 96 9.10 -14.17 -6.96
N HIS A 97 8.75 -12.90 -7.15
CA HIS A 97 8.61 -12.27 -8.48
C HIS A 97 9.42 -10.97 -8.55
N ARG A 98 10.65 -11.02 -8.04
CA ARG A 98 11.54 -9.83 -7.97
C ARG A 98 11.84 -9.24 -9.35
N GLY A 99 11.95 -10.10 -10.35
CA GLY A 99 12.17 -9.65 -11.74
C GLY A 99 11.03 -8.82 -12.27
N ASP A 100 9.80 -9.18 -11.98
CA ASP A 100 8.62 -8.41 -12.40
C ASP A 100 8.62 -7.03 -11.75
N PHE A 101 8.96 -6.96 -10.46
CA PHE A 101 9.08 -5.68 -9.76
C PHE A 101 10.20 -4.82 -10.34
N ALA A 102 11.35 -5.41 -10.62
CA ALA A 102 12.47 -4.69 -11.22
C ALA A 102 12.10 -4.11 -12.59
N MET A 103 11.37 -4.87 -13.41
CA MET A 103 10.88 -4.38 -14.70
C MET A 103 9.91 -3.21 -14.53
N LEU A 104 9.02 -3.30 -13.55
CA LEU A 104 8.08 -2.21 -13.24
C LEU A 104 8.85 -0.94 -12.83
N VAL A 105 9.83 -1.07 -11.95
CA VAL A 105 10.67 0.03 -11.49
C VAL A 105 11.42 0.66 -12.66
N GLN A 106 12.01 -0.16 -13.53
CA GLN A 106 12.72 0.34 -14.71
C GLN A 106 11.80 1.13 -15.63
N HIS A 107 10.60 0.60 -15.85
CA HIS A 107 9.61 1.25 -16.71
C HIS A 107 9.15 2.60 -16.15
N LYS A 108 8.94 2.69 -14.85
CA LYS A 108 8.40 3.90 -14.21
C LYS A 108 9.47 4.90 -13.80
N LEU A 109 10.65 4.44 -13.37
CA LEU A 109 11.66 5.29 -12.74
C LEU A 109 13.03 5.23 -13.43
N GLY A 110 13.22 4.31 -14.38
CA GLY A 110 14.47 4.18 -15.12
C GLY A 110 15.43 3.14 -14.53
N ALA A 111 16.49 2.85 -15.29
CA ALA A 111 17.44 1.79 -14.98
C ALA A 111 18.25 2.07 -13.69
N ALA A 112 18.55 3.32 -13.39
CA ALA A 112 19.31 3.68 -12.20
C ALA A 112 18.59 3.29 -10.91
N ALA A 113 17.25 3.42 -10.89
CA ALA A 113 16.45 3.04 -9.73
C ALA A 113 16.46 1.54 -9.47
N VAL A 114 16.61 0.72 -10.53
CA VAL A 114 16.69 -0.74 -10.40
C VAL A 114 17.99 -1.15 -9.66
N GLU A 115 19.08 -0.44 -9.90
CA GLU A 115 20.35 -0.74 -9.24
C GLU A 115 20.32 -0.52 -7.73
N ASP A 116 19.42 0.34 -7.26
CA ASP A 116 19.27 0.67 -5.84
C ASP A 116 18.24 -0.19 -5.12
N LEU A 117 17.66 -1.20 -5.77
CA LEU A 117 16.65 -2.07 -5.15
C LEU A 117 17.20 -2.80 -3.94
N ASP A 118 16.44 -2.77 -2.84
CA ASP A 118 16.77 -3.44 -1.59
C ASP A 118 15.62 -4.35 -1.17
N TRP A 119 15.88 -5.65 -1.17
CA TRP A 119 14.89 -6.67 -0.84
C TRP A 119 14.97 -7.13 0.62
N THR A 120 15.83 -6.51 1.42
CA THR A 120 16.03 -6.94 2.82
C THR A 120 14.92 -6.47 3.75
N ALA A 121 14.20 -5.40 3.37
CA ALA A 121 13.19 -4.80 4.24
C ALA A 121 11.94 -4.37 3.45
N PRO A 122 11.28 -5.30 2.74
CA PRO A 122 10.02 -4.95 2.08
C PRO A 122 8.97 -4.56 3.12
N ARG A 123 8.09 -3.63 2.75
CA ARG A 123 7.12 -3.06 3.67
C ARG A 123 5.69 -3.37 3.24
N LEU A 124 4.84 -3.60 4.23
CA LEU A 124 3.40 -3.71 4.04
C LEU A 124 2.72 -2.61 4.84
N VAL A 125 1.91 -1.80 4.17
CA VAL A 125 1.11 -0.75 4.79
C VAL A 125 -0.36 -1.12 4.65
N CYS A 126 -1.02 -1.38 5.76
CA CYS A 126 -2.44 -1.69 5.79
C CYS A 126 -3.22 -0.45 6.19
N VAL A 127 -4.18 -0.08 5.37
CA VAL A 127 -4.98 1.13 5.56
C VAL A 127 -6.44 0.72 5.77
N ALA A 128 -7.00 1.13 6.90
CA ALA A 128 -8.37 0.78 7.24
C ALA A 128 -9.00 1.87 8.10
N SER A 129 -10.34 1.92 8.11
CA SER A 129 -11.06 2.82 9.00
C SER A 129 -10.99 2.36 10.45
N ASP A 130 -10.75 1.07 10.67
CA ASP A 130 -10.67 0.49 12.00
C ASP A 130 -9.86 -0.81 11.98
N PHE A 131 -9.20 -1.11 13.10
CA PHE A 131 -8.46 -2.34 13.30
C PHE A 131 -8.97 -3.06 14.54
N THR A 132 -9.11 -4.38 14.43
CA THR A 132 -9.50 -5.22 15.56
C THR A 132 -8.29 -5.49 16.47
N ARG A 133 -8.55 -5.99 17.71
CA ARG A 133 -7.48 -6.43 18.58
C ARG A 133 -6.67 -7.59 17.96
N TYR A 134 -7.27 -8.38 17.09
CA TYR A 134 -6.57 -9.45 16.39
C TYR A 134 -5.61 -8.89 15.35
N ASP A 135 -5.98 -7.80 14.68
CA ASP A 135 -5.10 -7.08 13.76
C ASP A 135 -3.89 -6.52 14.51
N GLU A 136 -4.12 -5.88 15.64
CA GLU A 136 -3.06 -5.31 16.48
C GLU A 136 -2.10 -6.40 16.96
N HIS A 137 -2.63 -7.54 17.37
CA HIS A 137 -1.83 -8.69 17.79
C HIS A 137 -0.99 -9.24 16.64
N ALA A 138 -1.59 -9.38 15.44
CA ALA A 138 -0.88 -9.86 14.27
C ALA A 138 0.31 -8.96 13.91
N ILE A 139 0.13 -7.66 13.97
CA ILE A 139 1.19 -6.69 13.70
C ILE A 139 2.32 -6.83 14.72
N SER A 140 2.01 -7.03 15.97
CA SER A 140 3.02 -7.15 17.03
C SER A 140 3.88 -8.41 16.89
N GLN A 141 3.44 -9.41 16.14
CA GLN A 141 4.18 -10.64 15.89
C GLN A 141 5.09 -10.56 14.65
N MET A 142 5.00 -9.50 13.91
CA MET A 142 5.75 -9.32 12.66
C MET A 142 7.12 -8.69 12.87
#